data_4261dbf209bfbc1ca038e03a88affdfe
#
_entry.id   4261dbf209bfbc1ca038e03a88affdfe
#
_cell.length_a   1.000
_cell.length_b   1.000
_cell.length_c   1.000
_cell.angle_alpha   90.00
_cell.angle_beta   90.00
_cell.angle_gamma   90.00
#
_symmetry.space_group_name_H-M   'P 1'
#
loop_
_entity.id
_entity.type
_entity.pdbx_description
1 polymer ?
#
loop_
_entity_poly.entity_id
_entity_poly.type
_entity_poly.pdbx_seq_one_letter_code
_entity_poly.pdbx_strand_id
1 'polypeptide(L)'
;MLDTSARLLRLLSLLQARPEWPGPELATRLAITPRTLRRDIQRLRDLGYPVHATPGVAGGYRLGAGAALPPLLLDDDEAVAVAVSLQTAASQSVTGIAETALSALAKLEQVLPPRLRDRTAAVQQATVALPRVAPTVDLDLLTTLATACRRHQALAFGYTSRDGAATERQVEPHRLVHTGYRWYLVARDVAREDWRTFRVDRIGDPRLTGARFVPRDPPDAASFVARAVTTAPYRYQARVVIHAPAAVVAERVTPTTGMLEAAGPDRCLLTAGADSLAAIALHLAELGHDFTILEPAGLLTVARDLAARLTRASEG
;
A
#
# COMPACT_ATOMS: atom_id res chain seq x y z
N MET A 1 -39.12 -1.66 22.51
CA MET A 1 -39.17 -1.62 21.00
C MET A 1 -38.29 -0.45 20.56
N LEU A 2 -37.32 -0.70 19.68
CA LEU A 2 -36.53 0.40 19.12
C LEU A 2 -37.46 1.34 18.35
N ASP A 3 -37.26 2.65 18.52
CA ASP A 3 -37.90 3.65 17.67
C ASP A 3 -37.61 3.37 16.19
N THR A 4 -38.51 3.75 15.29
CA THR A 4 -38.40 3.47 13.85
C THR A 4 -37.10 4.01 13.29
N SER A 5 -36.68 5.21 13.71
CA SER A 5 -35.43 5.84 13.25
C SER A 5 -34.18 5.07 13.71
N ALA A 6 -34.14 4.71 15.01
CA ALA A 6 -33.03 3.90 15.55
C ALA A 6 -32.95 2.52 14.88
N ARG A 7 -34.09 1.92 14.52
CA ARG A 7 -34.13 0.64 13.84
C ARG A 7 -33.64 0.74 12.38
N LEU A 8 -33.99 1.81 11.66
CA LEU A 8 -33.50 2.06 10.31
C LEU A 8 -31.98 2.27 10.27
N LEU A 9 -31.43 3.02 11.23
CA LEU A 9 -29.98 3.19 11.36
C LEU A 9 -29.29 1.85 11.64
N ARG A 10 -29.84 1.02 12.54
CA ARG A 10 -29.29 -0.30 12.83
C ARG A 10 -29.38 -1.26 11.64
N LEU A 11 -30.47 -1.21 10.88
CA LEU A 11 -30.61 -1.97 9.62
C LEU A 11 -29.56 -1.53 8.60
N LEU A 12 -29.34 -0.23 8.45
CA LEU A 12 -28.34 0.33 7.56
C LEU A 12 -26.92 -0.11 7.95
N SER A 13 -26.56 -0.03 9.24
CA SER A 13 -25.29 -0.52 9.76
C SER A 13 -25.06 -2.01 9.44
N LEU A 14 -26.08 -2.85 9.62
CA LEU A 14 -25.98 -4.26 9.25
C LEU A 14 -25.74 -4.44 7.75
N LEU A 15 -26.46 -3.72 6.90
CA LEU A 15 -26.30 -3.79 5.45
C LEU A 15 -24.93 -3.28 4.97
N GLN A 16 -24.28 -2.40 5.71
CA GLN A 16 -22.91 -1.94 5.44
C GLN A 16 -21.85 -2.95 5.88
N ALA A 17 -22.10 -3.72 6.96
CA ALA A 17 -21.14 -4.65 7.53
C ALA A 17 -20.89 -5.91 6.68
N ARG A 18 -21.82 -6.29 5.79
CA ARG A 18 -21.68 -7.46 4.90
C ARG A 18 -22.24 -7.18 3.51
N PRO A 19 -21.66 -7.77 2.46
CA PRO A 19 -22.12 -7.59 1.08
C PRO A 19 -23.57 -8.06 0.86
N GLU A 20 -24.02 -9.09 1.58
CA GLU A 20 -25.37 -9.67 1.46
C GLU A 20 -25.83 -10.25 2.80
N TRP A 21 -27.13 -10.09 3.08
CA TRP A 21 -27.77 -10.60 4.27
C TRP A 21 -29.03 -11.38 3.95
N PRO A 22 -29.20 -12.61 4.48
CA PRO A 22 -30.48 -13.33 4.42
C PRO A 22 -31.57 -12.55 5.14
N GLY A 23 -32.75 -12.42 4.52
CA GLY A 23 -33.87 -11.69 5.11
C GLY A 23 -34.29 -12.18 6.50
N PRO A 24 -34.41 -13.51 6.73
CA PRO A 24 -34.72 -14.05 8.05
C PRO A 24 -33.67 -13.68 9.12
N GLU A 25 -32.37 -13.69 8.79
CA GLU A 25 -31.30 -13.32 9.71
C GLU A 25 -31.39 -11.85 10.12
N LEU A 26 -31.63 -10.94 9.17
CA LEU A 26 -31.85 -9.52 9.46
C LEU A 26 -33.07 -9.31 10.37
N ALA A 27 -34.18 -10.00 10.08
CA ALA A 27 -35.38 -9.89 10.90
C ALA A 27 -35.13 -10.33 12.35
N THR A 28 -34.41 -11.44 12.53
CA THR A 28 -34.02 -11.95 13.87
C THR A 28 -33.11 -10.97 14.60
N ARG A 29 -32.06 -10.46 13.95
CA ARG A 29 -31.09 -9.52 14.57
C ARG A 29 -31.72 -8.17 14.99
N LEU A 30 -32.73 -7.76 14.23
CA LEU A 30 -33.47 -6.52 14.53
C LEU A 30 -34.68 -6.77 15.45
N ALA A 31 -34.95 -8.03 15.81
CA ALA A 31 -36.12 -8.44 16.59
C ALA A 31 -37.44 -7.93 15.98
N ILE A 32 -37.63 -8.08 14.67
CA ILE A 32 -38.79 -7.63 13.91
C ILE A 32 -39.36 -8.73 13.03
N THR A 33 -40.60 -8.53 12.57
CA THR A 33 -41.20 -9.45 11.59
C THR A 33 -40.64 -9.22 10.18
N PRO A 34 -40.70 -10.23 9.27
CA PRO A 34 -40.34 -10.06 7.86
C PRO A 34 -41.13 -8.97 7.16
N ARG A 35 -42.39 -8.74 7.56
CA ARG A 35 -43.23 -7.65 7.06
C ARG A 35 -42.66 -6.27 7.43
N THR A 36 -42.25 -6.13 8.67
CA THR A 36 -41.62 -4.90 9.17
C THR A 36 -40.28 -4.64 8.47
N LEU A 37 -39.46 -5.69 8.30
CA LEU A 37 -38.20 -5.59 7.56
C LEU A 37 -38.42 -5.08 6.14
N ARG A 38 -39.38 -5.63 5.37
CA ARG A 38 -39.68 -5.15 4.01
C ARG A 38 -40.08 -3.69 3.99
N ARG A 39 -40.87 -3.23 4.96
CA ARG A 39 -41.27 -1.83 5.10
C ARG A 39 -40.07 -0.92 5.40
N ASP A 40 -39.19 -1.36 6.26
CA ASP A 40 -37.98 -0.60 6.61
C ASP A 40 -36.96 -0.57 5.45
N ILE A 41 -36.81 -1.65 4.70
CA ILE A 41 -36.03 -1.67 3.45
C ILE A 41 -36.63 -0.66 2.43
N GLN A 42 -37.96 -0.61 2.30
CA GLN A 42 -38.58 0.36 1.39
C GLN A 42 -38.31 1.79 1.85
N ARG A 43 -38.39 2.07 3.14
CA ARG A 43 -38.04 3.39 3.69
C ARG A 43 -36.59 3.79 3.42
N LEU A 44 -35.63 2.84 3.53
CA LEU A 44 -34.25 3.11 3.16
C LEU A 44 -34.11 3.46 1.66
N ARG A 45 -34.87 2.78 0.79
CA ARG A 45 -34.92 3.14 -0.65
C ARG A 45 -35.49 4.53 -0.88
N ASP A 46 -36.56 4.87 -0.19
CA ASP A 46 -37.20 6.20 -0.28
C ASP A 46 -36.26 7.31 0.23
N LEU A 47 -35.33 6.97 1.16
CA LEU A 47 -34.25 7.84 1.63
C LEU A 47 -33.03 7.88 0.68
N GLY A 48 -33.08 7.19 -0.45
CA GLY A 48 -32.02 7.20 -1.48
C GLY A 48 -30.96 6.11 -1.32
N TYR A 49 -31.12 5.16 -0.39
CA TYR A 49 -30.20 4.05 -0.25
C TYR A 49 -30.49 2.96 -1.29
N PRO A 50 -29.51 2.53 -2.13
CA PRO A 50 -29.70 1.53 -3.18
C PRO A 50 -29.74 0.12 -2.58
N VAL A 51 -30.82 -0.25 -1.91
CA VAL A 51 -30.98 -1.59 -1.34
C VAL A 51 -31.62 -2.53 -2.36
N HIS A 52 -30.90 -3.56 -2.78
CA HIS A 52 -31.37 -4.61 -3.68
C HIS A 52 -31.87 -5.81 -2.90
N ALA A 53 -32.90 -6.47 -3.43
CA ALA A 53 -33.41 -7.73 -2.90
C ALA A 53 -32.99 -8.87 -3.84
N THR A 54 -32.49 -9.98 -3.28
CA THR A 54 -32.24 -11.22 -4.02
C THR A 54 -33.47 -12.13 -3.84
N PRO A 55 -34.17 -12.54 -4.92
CA PRO A 55 -35.35 -13.41 -4.82
C PRO A 55 -34.95 -14.85 -4.45
N GLY A 56 -35.86 -15.60 -3.78
CA GLY A 56 -35.70 -17.02 -3.46
C GLY A 56 -36.06 -17.36 -2.01
N VAL A 57 -36.09 -18.66 -1.68
CA VAL A 57 -36.38 -19.17 -0.32
C VAL A 57 -35.32 -18.72 0.67
N ALA A 58 -34.09 -18.56 0.23
CA ALA A 58 -32.98 -17.96 0.97
C ALA A 58 -32.76 -16.49 0.60
N GLY A 59 -33.78 -15.81 0.07
CA GLY A 59 -33.69 -14.45 -0.43
C GLY A 59 -33.19 -13.46 0.61
N GLY A 60 -32.41 -12.48 0.16
CA GLY A 60 -31.69 -11.55 1.00
C GLY A 60 -31.76 -10.11 0.55
N TYR A 61 -30.99 -9.29 1.23
CA TYR A 61 -30.82 -7.87 0.95
C TYR A 61 -29.33 -7.51 0.90
N ARG A 62 -29.00 -6.66 -0.05
CA ARG A 62 -27.65 -6.09 -0.17
C ARG A 62 -27.73 -4.59 -0.44
N LEU A 63 -26.79 -3.86 0.10
CA LEU A 63 -26.58 -2.47 -0.28
C LEU A 63 -25.83 -2.42 -1.62
N GLY A 64 -26.42 -1.76 -2.61
CA GLY A 64 -25.83 -1.60 -3.94
C GLY A 64 -24.86 -0.44 -4.00
N ALA A 65 -24.04 -0.38 -5.05
CA ALA A 65 -23.31 0.83 -5.41
C ALA A 65 -24.29 1.83 -6.03
N GLY A 66 -24.36 3.04 -5.46
CA GLY A 66 -25.16 4.15 -5.97
C GLY A 66 -24.32 5.17 -6.73
N ALA A 67 -24.99 6.15 -7.35
CA ALA A 67 -24.33 7.28 -8.01
C ALA A 67 -23.64 8.23 -7.02
N ALA A 68 -24.03 8.24 -5.75
CA ALA A 68 -23.42 8.97 -4.67
C ALA A 68 -23.09 8.02 -3.51
N LEU A 69 -22.06 8.36 -2.73
CA LEU A 69 -21.73 7.63 -1.51
C LEU A 69 -22.87 7.84 -0.49
N PRO A 70 -23.58 6.79 -0.04
CA PRO A 70 -24.59 6.94 0.98
C PRO A 70 -23.93 7.34 2.31
N PRO A 71 -24.67 7.98 3.26
CA PRO A 71 -24.14 8.26 4.59
C PRO A 71 -23.54 7.02 5.24
N LEU A 72 -22.29 7.10 5.68
CA LEU A 72 -21.61 6.03 6.41
C LEU A 72 -21.92 6.20 7.90
N LEU A 73 -22.32 5.11 8.53
CA LEU A 73 -22.40 5.05 10.00
C LEU A 73 -21.06 4.49 10.49
N LEU A 74 -20.25 5.37 11.05
CA LEU A 74 -19.00 5.01 11.69
C LEU A 74 -19.21 4.92 13.21
N ASP A 75 -18.61 3.93 13.84
CA ASP A 75 -18.47 3.93 15.29
C ASP A 75 -17.34 4.90 15.73
N ASP A 76 -17.17 5.03 17.03
CA ASP A 76 -16.21 5.99 17.60
C ASP A 76 -14.77 5.72 17.17
N ASP A 77 -14.34 4.46 17.17
CA ASP A 77 -12.98 4.07 16.84
C ASP A 77 -12.74 4.13 15.34
N GLU A 78 -13.74 3.75 14.53
CA GLU A 78 -13.72 3.91 13.07
C GLU A 78 -13.60 5.38 12.67
N ALA A 79 -14.37 6.27 13.31
CA ALA A 79 -14.33 7.69 13.03
C ALA A 79 -12.95 8.30 13.36
N VAL A 80 -12.35 7.93 14.49
CA VAL A 80 -10.98 8.36 14.85
C VAL A 80 -9.95 7.80 13.90
N ALA A 81 -10.04 6.52 13.53
CA ALA A 81 -9.13 5.88 12.59
C ALA A 81 -9.16 6.55 11.20
N VAL A 82 -10.36 6.89 10.70
CA VAL A 82 -10.51 7.64 9.44
C VAL A 82 -9.89 9.02 9.54
N ALA A 83 -10.15 9.77 10.62
CA ALA A 83 -9.59 11.12 10.82
C ALA A 83 -8.05 11.10 10.83
N VAL A 84 -7.43 10.20 11.59
CA VAL A 84 -5.97 10.05 11.67
C VAL A 84 -5.39 9.61 10.32
N SER A 85 -6.08 8.72 9.61
CA SER A 85 -5.66 8.26 8.27
C SER A 85 -5.70 9.38 7.23
N LEU A 86 -6.75 10.20 7.23
CA LEU A 86 -6.86 11.36 6.32
C LEU A 86 -5.75 12.38 6.59
N GLN A 87 -5.44 12.65 7.84
CA GLN A 87 -4.33 13.53 8.20
C GLN A 87 -2.98 12.98 7.74
N THR A 88 -2.74 11.69 7.94
CA THR A 88 -1.51 11.03 7.48
C THR A 88 -1.41 11.05 5.95
N ALA A 89 -2.53 10.82 5.25
CA ALA A 89 -2.57 10.86 3.79
C ALA A 89 -2.19 12.22 3.20
N ALA A 90 -2.53 13.33 3.89
CA ALA A 90 -2.14 14.68 3.48
C ALA A 90 -0.61 14.91 3.48
N SER A 91 0.16 14.10 4.22
CA SER A 91 1.63 14.17 4.30
C SER A 91 2.36 13.12 3.42
N GLN A 92 1.64 12.34 2.62
CA GLN A 92 2.21 11.25 1.81
C GLN A 92 2.64 11.68 0.39
N SER A 93 3.31 10.76 -0.31
CA SER A 93 3.94 10.95 -1.62
C SER A 93 2.98 10.95 -2.82
N VAL A 94 1.66 11.18 -2.61
CA VAL A 94 0.68 11.22 -3.70
C VAL A 94 0.09 12.64 -3.81
N THR A 95 0.34 13.30 -4.94
CA THR A 95 -0.26 14.61 -5.25
C THR A 95 -1.75 14.46 -5.58
N GLY A 96 -2.53 15.51 -5.34
CA GLY A 96 -3.98 15.49 -5.57
C GLY A 96 -4.81 14.90 -4.42
N ILE A 97 -4.19 14.15 -3.50
CA ILE A 97 -4.90 13.60 -2.33
C ILE A 97 -4.90 14.58 -1.15
N ALA A 98 -3.86 15.39 -0.96
CA ALA A 98 -3.68 16.19 0.24
C ALA A 98 -4.85 17.16 0.49
N GLU A 99 -5.22 17.98 -0.49
CA GLU A 99 -6.33 18.91 -0.36
C GLU A 99 -7.68 18.20 -0.15
N THR A 100 -7.88 17.11 -0.90
CA THR A 100 -9.11 16.30 -0.78
C THR A 100 -9.20 15.62 0.59
N ALA A 101 -8.09 15.09 1.13
CA ALA A 101 -8.02 14.48 2.45
C ALA A 101 -8.30 15.52 3.55
N LEU A 102 -7.70 16.73 3.46
CA LEU A 102 -7.97 17.81 4.41
C LEU A 102 -9.42 18.30 4.33
N SER A 103 -10.00 18.42 3.13
CA SER A 103 -11.42 18.76 2.95
C SER A 103 -12.34 17.68 3.55
N ALA A 104 -12.03 16.41 3.35
CA ALA A 104 -12.79 15.30 3.95
C ALA A 104 -12.67 15.29 5.49
N LEU A 105 -11.47 15.54 6.01
CA LEU A 105 -11.20 15.64 7.44
C LEU A 105 -12.02 16.77 8.08
N ALA A 106 -12.01 17.96 7.46
CA ALA A 106 -12.79 19.09 7.97
C ALA A 106 -14.30 18.80 8.02
N LYS A 107 -14.85 18.11 7.01
CA LYS A 107 -16.25 17.66 7.01
C LYS A 107 -16.54 16.63 8.13
N LEU A 108 -15.61 15.70 8.34
CA LEU A 108 -15.73 14.70 9.41
C LEU A 108 -15.72 15.38 10.78
N GLU A 109 -14.79 16.30 11.03
CA GLU A 109 -14.67 17.04 12.29
C GLU A 109 -15.93 17.85 12.63
N GLN A 110 -16.64 18.38 11.63
CA GLN A 110 -17.89 19.12 11.85
C GLN A 110 -19.00 18.24 12.44
N VAL A 111 -19.02 16.93 12.12
CA VAL A 111 -20.07 16.00 12.56
C VAL A 111 -19.64 15.13 13.75
N LEU A 112 -18.35 15.14 14.11
CA LEU A 112 -17.85 14.38 15.26
C LEU A 112 -18.41 14.94 16.59
N PRO A 113 -18.78 14.06 17.54
CA PRO A 113 -19.06 14.47 18.92
C PRO A 113 -17.84 15.18 19.55
N PRO A 114 -18.04 16.13 20.49
CA PRO A 114 -16.94 16.89 21.11
C PRO A 114 -15.81 16.01 21.65
N ARG A 115 -16.14 14.93 22.36
CA ARG A 115 -15.16 13.98 22.91
C ARG A 115 -14.24 13.32 21.85
N LEU A 116 -14.77 13.07 20.65
CA LEU A 116 -13.98 12.48 19.56
C LEU A 116 -13.17 13.56 18.84
N ARG A 117 -13.69 14.77 18.72
CA ARG A 117 -12.91 15.93 18.23
C ARG A 117 -11.70 16.20 19.11
N ASP A 118 -11.87 16.17 20.43
CA ASP A 118 -10.74 16.35 21.37
C ASP A 118 -9.71 15.23 21.22
N ARG A 119 -10.17 13.99 21.03
CA ARG A 119 -9.26 12.84 20.81
C ARG A 119 -8.48 12.95 19.51
N THR A 120 -9.11 13.34 18.40
CA THR A 120 -8.43 13.56 17.11
C THR A 120 -7.50 14.77 17.16
N ALA A 121 -7.95 15.89 17.76
CA ALA A 121 -7.14 17.10 17.94
C ALA A 121 -5.89 16.84 18.79
N ALA A 122 -5.98 16.02 19.84
CA ALA A 122 -4.83 15.65 20.66
C ALA A 122 -3.77 14.92 19.85
N VAL A 123 -4.17 13.97 18.96
CA VAL A 123 -3.23 13.28 18.06
C VAL A 123 -2.61 14.25 17.06
N GLN A 124 -3.42 15.16 16.50
CA GLN A 124 -2.95 16.16 15.54
C GLN A 124 -1.90 17.10 16.14
N GLN A 125 -2.20 17.65 17.33
CA GLN A 125 -1.30 18.59 18.01
C GLN A 125 -0.01 17.94 18.52
N ALA A 126 -0.08 16.66 18.90
CA ALA A 126 1.07 15.91 19.38
C ALA A 126 1.94 15.33 18.24
N THR A 127 1.47 15.37 16.97
CA THR A 127 2.16 14.77 15.85
C THR A 127 2.80 15.83 14.96
N VAL A 128 4.12 15.75 14.80
CA VAL A 128 4.88 16.56 13.83
C VAL A 128 5.35 15.64 12.72
N ALA A 129 4.89 15.90 11.49
CA ALA A 129 5.37 15.16 10.33
C ALA A 129 6.79 15.63 9.96
N LEU A 130 7.74 14.70 9.91
CA LEU A 130 9.05 15.00 9.34
C LEU A 130 8.91 15.08 7.81
N PRO A 131 9.34 16.19 7.18
CA PRO A 131 9.28 16.32 5.73
C PRO A 131 10.17 15.23 5.10
N ARG A 132 9.57 14.40 4.27
CA ARG A 132 10.30 13.40 3.47
C ARG A 132 10.51 13.95 2.06
N VAL A 133 11.76 13.99 1.63
CA VAL A 133 12.10 14.23 0.23
C VAL A 133 11.86 12.93 -0.55
N ALA A 134 10.61 12.66 -0.85
CA ALA A 134 10.22 11.53 -1.71
C ALA A 134 9.57 12.09 -2.99
N PRO A 135 9.80 11.45 -4.15
CA PRO A 135 9.09 11.85 -5.36
C PRO A 135 7.59 11.64 -5.17
N THR A 136 6.82 12.62 -5.60
CA THR A 136 5.37 12.54 -5.57
C THR A 136 4.83 11.88 -6.83
N VAL A 137 3.70 11.23 -6.74
CA VAL A 137 2.99 10.57 -7.84
C VAL A 137 1.57 11.11 -7.89
N ASP A 138 1.10 11.42 -9.08
CA ASP A 138 -0.25 11.91 -9.29
C ASP A 138 -1.30 10.80 -9.09
N LEU A 139 -2.45 11.14 -8.46
CA LEU A 139 -3.54 10.21 -8.21
C LEU A 139 -4.17 9.67 -9.49
N ASP A 140 -4.31 10.51 -10.52
CA ASP A 140 -4.91 10.11 -11.79
C ASP A 140 -4.00 9.12 -12.52
N LEU A 141 -2.68 9.31 -12.45
CA LEU A 141 -1.69 8.35 -12.92
C LEU A 141 -1.86 7.00 -12.22
N LEU A 142 -1.88 6.99 -10.88
CA LEU A 142 -2.08 5.74 -10.12
C LEU A 142 -3.39 5.05 -10.48
N THR A 143 -4.48 5.80 -10.60
CA THR A 143 -5.81 5.27 -10.96
C THR A 143 -5.83 4.68 -12.37
N THR A 144 -5.17 5.32 -13.32
CA THR A 144 -5.01 4.85 -14.70
C THR A 144 -4.25 3.52 -14.73
N LEU A 145 -3.09 3.46 -14.05
CA LEU A 145 -2.29 2.24 -13.97
C LEU A 145 -3.03 1.10 -13.26
N ALA A 146 -3.71 1.38 -12.14
CA ALA A 146 -4.50 0.40 -11.40
C ALA A 146 -5.66 -0.15 -12.24
N THR A 147 -6.32 0.72 -13.01
CA THR A 147 -7.41 0.32 -13.91
C THR A 147 -6.91 -0.59 -15.02
N ALA A 148 -5.75 -0.26 -15.61
CA ALA A 148 -5.12 -1.08 -16.64
C ALA A 148 -4.73 -2.47 -16.10
N CYS A 149 -4.13 -2.55 -14.90
CA CYS A 149 -3.85 -3.82 -14.23
C CYS A 149 -5.11 -4.67 -14.05
N ARG A 150 -6.18 -4.08 -13.49
CA ARG A 150 -7.44 -4.78 -13.22
C ARG A 150 -8.14 -5.28 -14.49
N ARG A 151 -8.07 -4.50 -15.57
CA ARG A 151 -8.76 -4.80 -16.83
C ARG A 151 -7.91 -5.58 -17.83
N HIS A 152 -6.65 -5.90 -17.46
CA HIS A 152 -5.67 -6.53 -18.35
C HIS A 152 -5.55 -5.78 -19.69
N GLN A 153 -5.44 -4.46 -19.63
CA GLN A 153 -5.27 -3.59 -20.79
C GLN A 153 -3.81 -3.16 -20.93
N ALA A 154 -3.26 -3.30 -22.13
CA ALA A 154 -1.91 -2.88 -22.41
C ALA A 154 -1.79 -1.35 -22.37
N LEU A 155 -0.64 -0.88 -21.83
CA LEU A 155 -0.28 0.52 -21.67
C LEU A 155 0.90 0.88 -22.56
N ALA A 156 0.88 2.11 -23.08
CA ALA A 156 2.05 2.78 -23.64
C ALA A 156 2.34 4.03 -22.85
N PHE A 157 3.62 4.32 -22.56
CA PHE A 157 4.05 5.50 -21.82
C PHE A 157 5.50 5.87 -22.09
N GLY A 158 5.82 7.15 -21.94
CA GLY A 158 7.19 7.63 -21.86
C GLY A 158 7.81 7.24 -20.51
N TYR A 159 9.03 6.74 -20.52
CA TYR A 159 9.78 6.37 -19.32
C TYR A 159 11.14 7.02 -19.28
N THR A 160 11.41 7.79 -18.22
CA THR A 160 12.71 8.39 -17.97
C THR A 160 13.54 7.46 -17.09
N SER A 161 14.60 6.89 -17.63
CA SER A 161 15.51 6.01 -16.89
C SER A 161 16.37 6.80 -15.88
N ARG A 162 17.19 6.08 -15.09
CA ARG A 162 18.02 6.72 -14.05
C ARG A 162 19.09 7.65 -14.64
N ASP A 163 19.64 7.31 -15.78
CA ASP A 163 20.63 8.06 -16.55
C ASP A 163 20.04 9.22 -17.36
N GLY A 164 18.73 9.47 -17.22
CA GLY A 164 18.03 10.55 -17.91
C GLY A 164 17.55 10.21 -19.33
N ALA A 165 17.85 9.01 -19.83
CA ALA A 165 17.38 8.61 -21.16
C ALA A 165 15.86 8.43 -21.17
N ALA A 166 15.18 9.14 -22.08
CA ALA A 166 13.76 8.99 -22.32
C ALA A 166 13.50 7.90 -23.36
N THR A 167 12.57 6.99 -23.09
CA THR A 167 12.20 5.89 -23.97
C THR A 167 10.71 5.66 -23.92
N GLU A 168 10.10 5.35 -25.07
CA GLU A 168 8.72 4.85 -25.13
C GLU A 168 8.69 3.39 -24.73
N ARG A 169 7.68 3.03 -23.91
CA ARG A 169 7.46 1.66 -23.45
C ARG A 169 6.04 1.23 -23.75
N GLN A 170 5.89 0.01 -24.20
CA GLN A 170 4.61 -0.68 -24.27
C GLN A 170 4.66 -1.89 -23.34
N VAL A 171 3.70 -1.98 -22.42
CA VAL A 171 3.74 -2.99 -21.37
C VAL A 171 2.36 -3.63 -21.14
N GLU A 172 2.40 -4.85 -20.63
CA GLU A 172 1.28 -5.58 -20.08
C GLU A 172 1.33 -5.45 -18.53
N PRO A 173 0.54 -4.53 -17.92
CA PRO A 173 0.65 -4.23 -16.51
C PRO A 173 0.07 -5.35 -15.64
N HIS A 174 0.75 -5.68 -14.53
CA HIS A 174 0.33 -6.72 -13.59
C HIS A 174 -0.13 -6.14 -12.26
N ARG A 175 0.76 -5.46 -11.52
CA ARG A 175 0.49 -4.94 -10.17
C ARG A 175 1.23 -3.65 -9.89
N LEU A 176 0.60 -2.81 -9.04
CA LEU A 176 1.27 -1.71 -8.36
C LEU A 176 1.78 -2.19 -7.00
N VAL A 177 3.00 -1.80 -6.66
CA VAL A 177 3.63 -2.11 -5.37
C VAL A 177 4.09 -0.80 -4.73
N HIS A 178 3.73 -0.59 -3.46
CA HIS A 178 4.14 0.56 -2.67
C HIS A 178 5.15 0.11 -1.59
N THR A 179 6.32 0.74 -1.55
CA THR A 179 7.40 0.37 -0.61
C THR A 179 7.45 1.25 0.65
N GLY A 180 6.34 1.96 0.96
CA GLY A 180 6.27 2.93 2.05
C GLY A 180 6.59 4.37 1.61
N TYR A 181 7.36 4.56 0.53
CA TYR A 181 7.75 5.88 0.03
C TYR A 181 7.83 6.01 -1.49
N ARG A 182 7.74 4.91 -2.25
CA ARG A 182 7.75 4.90 -3.72
C ARG A 182 6.75 3.89 -4.28
N TRP A 183 6.20 4.23 -5.43
CA TRP A 183 5.32 3.35 -6.19
C TRP A 183 6.06 2.72 -7.36
N TYR A 184 5.82 1.44 -7.57
CA TYR A 184 6.37 0.65 -8.66
C TYR A 184 5.26 -0.06 -9.42
N LEU A 185 5.36 -0.07 -10.75
CA LEU A 185 4.54 -0.90 -11.62
C LEU A 185 5.33 -2.15 -11.99
N VAL A 186 4.82 -3.32 -11.69
CA VAL A 186 5.31 -4.59 -12.24
C VAL A 186 4.56 -4.86 -13.52
N ALA A 187 5.27 -4.97 -14.62
CA ALA A 187 4.68 -5.18 -15.94
C ALA A 187 5.61 -6.01 -16.83
N ARG A 188 5.04 -6.72 -17.81
CA ARG A 188 5.81 -7.36 -18.87
C ARG A 188 6.07 -6.33 -19.98
N ASP A 189 7.32 -6.04 -20.25
CA ASP A 189 7.76 -5.18 -21.38
C ASP A 189 7.57 -5.95 -22.67
N VAL A 190 6.70 -5.45 -23.56
CA VAL A 190 6.33 -6.14 -24.80
C VAL A 190 7.53 -6.28 -25.75
N ALA A 191 8.36 -5.22 -25.86
CA ALA A 191 9.51 -5.22 -26.76
C ALA A 191 10.66 -6.11 -26.29
N ARG A 192 10.73 -6.36 -24.97
CA ARG A 192 11.80 -7.17 -24.37
C ARG A 192 11.34 -8.57 -23.97
N GLU A 193 10.06 -8.82 -24.04
CA GLU A 193 9.40 -10.07 -23.66
C GLU A 193 9.70 -10.54 -22.22
N ASP A 194 10.00 -9.59 -21.31
CA ASP A 194 10.47 -9.86 -19.96
C ASP A 194 9.71 -9.04 -18.92
N TRP A 195 9.62 -9.57 -17.67
CA TRP A 195 9.04 -8.87 -16.53
C TRP A 195 9.98 -7.77 -16.02
N ARG A 196 9.42 -6.59 -15.79
CA ARG A 196 10.17 -5.42 -15.33
C ARG A 196 9.43 -4.64 -14.27
N THR A 197 10.20 -3.91 -13.48
CA THR A 197 9.70 -2.91 -12.56
C THR A 197 9.92 -1.51 -13.14
N PHE A 198 8.88 -0.70 -13.11
CA PHE A 198 8.93 0.70 -13.51
C PHE A 198 8.59 1.58 -12.31
N ARG A 199 9.42 2.54 -11.98
CA ARG A 199 9.09 3.56 -10.98
C ARG A 199 7.98 4.45 -11.53
N VAL A 200 6.89 4.58 -10.77
CA VAL A 200 5.70 5.31 -11.24
C VAL A 200 5.98 6.81 -11.41
N ASP A 201 6.82 7.39 -10.54
CA ASP A 201 7.26 8.80 -10.61
C ASP A 201 8.12 9.13 -11.87
N ARG A 202 8.47 8.13 -12.68
CA ARG A 202 9.21 8.28 -13.94
C ARG A 202 8.38 7.95 -15.18
N ILE A 203 7.10 7.64 -14.99
CA ILE A 203 6.15 7.37 -16.07
C ILE A 203 5.51 8.70 -16.47
N GLY A 204 5.63 9.04 -17.75
CA GLY A 204 4.97 10.19 -18.37
C GLY A 204 3.91 9.75 -19.37
N ASP A 205 2.82 10.49 -19.46
CA ASP A 205 1.76 10.36 -20.47
C ASP A 205 1.25 8.92 -20.71
N PRO A 206 0.75 8.23 -19.66
CA PRO A 206 0.25 6.87 -19.81
C PRO A 206 -0.99 6.82 -20.68
N ARG A 207 -0.98 5.97 -21.68
CA ARG A 207 -2.08 5.78 -22.64
C ARG A 207 -2.50 4.32 -22.70
N LEU A 208 -3.80 4.07 -22.55
CA LEU A 208 -4.38 2.76 -22.81
C LEU A 208 -4.33 2.50 -24.31
N THR A 209 -3.71 1.41 -24.75
CA THR A 209 -3.59 1.08 -26.19
C THR A 209 -4.87 0.49 -26.77
N GLY A 210 -5.87 0.18 -25.93
CA GLY A 210 -7.07 -0.55 -26.32
C GLY A 210 -6.89 -2.07 -26.41
N ALA A 211 -5.67 -2.57 -26.53
CA ALA A 211 -5.40 -3.99 -26.58
C ALA A 211 -5.55 -4.63 -25.19
N ARG A 212 -6.18 -5.82 -25.15
CA ARG A 212 -6.24 -6.67 -23.95
C ARG A 212 -5.26 -7.81 -24.08
N PHE A 213 -4.73 -8.25 -22.95
CA PHE A 213 -3.80 -9.38 -22.89
C PHE A 213 -4.29 -10.43 -21.88
N VAL A 214 -3.81 -11.66 -22.06
CA VAL A 214 -3.99 -12.74 -21.08
C VAL A 214 -2.75 -12.77 -20.20
N PRO A 215 -2.89 -12.68 -18.87
CA PRO A 215 -1.74 -12.77 -17.95
C PRO A 215 -0.96 -14.06 -18.16
N ARG A 216 0.39 -13.97 -18.24
CA ARG A 216 1.28 -15.09 -18.46
C ARG A 216 2.24 -15.20 -17.29
N ASP A 217 2.09 -16.22 -16.46
CA ASP A 217 2.96 -16.55 -15.33
C ASP A 217 3.54 -15.33 -14.60
N PRO A 218 2.68 -14.48 -13.99
CA PRO A 218 3.15 -13.27 -13.36
C PRO A 218 3.98 -13.62 -12.12
N PRO A 219 5.11 -12.91 -11.87
CA PRO A 219 5.88 -13.08 -10.67
C PRO A 219 5.10 -12.62 -9.45
N ASP A 220 5.46 -13.12 -8.26
CA ASP A 220 5.04 -12.46 -7.03
C ASP A 220 5.55 -11.02 -7.01
N ALA A 221 4.62 -10.07 -7.11
CA ALA A 221 4.95 -8.67 -7.36
C ALA A 221 5.76 -8.04 -6.21
N ALA A 222 5.49 -8.43 -4.95
CA ALA A 222 6.18 -7.88 -3.80
C ALA A 222 7.64 -8.34 -3.78
N SER A 223 7.89 -9.63 -3.91
CA SER A 223 9.24 -10.21 -3.99
C SER A 223 10.00 -9.74 -5.22
N PHE A 224 9.30 -9.57 -6.36
CA PHE A 224 9.92 -9.10 -7.59
C PHE A 224 10.41 -7.66 -7.47
N VAL A 225 9.59 -6.76 -6.89
CA VAL A 225 9.99 -5.38 -6.61
C VAL A 225 11.07 -5.34 -5.54
N ALA A 226 10.95 -6.11 -4.46
CA ALA A 226 11.98 -6.18 -3.42
C ALA A 226 13.34 -6.50 -4.02
N ARG A 227 13.45 -7.55 -4.85
CA ARG A 227 14.69 -7.87 -5.57
C ARG A 227 15.18 -6.75 -6.48
N ALA A 228 14.27 -6.17 -7.28
CA ALA A 228 14.62 -5.10 -8.19
C ALA A 228 15.10 -3.82 -7.48
N VAL A 229 14.53 -3.52 -6.31
CA VAL A 229 14.88 -2.33 -5.51
C VAL A 229 16.16 -2.55 -4.72
N THR A 230 16.42 -3.77 -4.26
CA THR A 230 17.62 -4.11 -3.46
C THR A 230 18.87 -4.29 -4.32
N THR A 231 18.74 -4.70 -5.57
CA THR A 231 19.90 -5.07 -6.39
C THR A 231 20.06 -4.20 -7.63
N ALA A 232 19.01 -3.96 -8.39
CA ALA A 232 19.12 -3.32 -9.71
C ALA A 232 19.42 -1.81 -9.74
N PRO A 233 19.04 -0.95 -8.73
CA PRO A 233 19.26 0.49 -8.84
C PRO A 233 20.60 0.97 -8.30
N TYR A 234 21.42 0.11 -7.71
CA TYR A 234 22.64 0.53 -7.01
C TYR A 234 23.89 0.32 -7.84
N ARG A 235 24.85 1.25 -7.66
CA ARG A 235 26.16 1.18 -8.32
C ARG A 235 26.94 -0.05 -7.88
N TYR A 236 26.80 -0.45 -6.62
CA TYR A 236 27.46 -1.59 -6.02
C TYR A 236 26.44 -2.56 -5.46
N GLN A 237 26.71 -3.84 -5.66
CA GLN A 237 25.97 -4.94 -5.06
C GLN A 237 26.96 -5.75 -4.22
N ALA A 238 26.52 -6.25 -3.09
CA ALA A 238 27.30 -7.11 -2.22
C ALA A 238 26.55 -8.41 -1.92
N ARG A 239 27.30 -9.50 -1.86
CA ARG A 239 26.85 -10.79 -1.34
C ARG A 239 27.69 -11.12 -0.11
N VAL A 240 27.01 -11.32 1.01
CA VAL A 240 27.63 -11.44 2.33
C VAL A 240 26.96 -12.57 3.09
N VAL A 241 27.74 -13.47 3.66
CA VAL A 241 27.23 -14.46 4.63
C VAL A 241 27.17 -13.81 5.99
N ILE A 242 26.01 -13.74 6.59
CA ILE A 242 25.81 -13.32 7.98
C ILE A 242 25.77 -14.56 8.85
N HIS A 243 26.55 -14.58 9.93
CA HIS A 243 26.64 -15.69 10.88
C HIS A 243 25.54 -15.59 11.95
N ALA A 244 24.28 -15.61 11.49
CA ALA A 244 23.09 -15.64 12.33
C ALA A 244 21.92 -16.25 11.53
N PRO A 245 20.90 -16.84 12.21
CA PRO A 245 19.71 -17.36 11.57
C PRO A 245 18.98 -16.30 10.74
N ALA A 246 18.46 -16.65 9.57
CA ALA A 246 17.77 -15.72 8.69
C ALA A 246 16.59 -15.00 9.37
N ALA A 247 15.88 -15.67 10.29
CA ALA A 247 14.77 -15.08 11.03
C ALA A 247 15.22 -13.93 11.95
N VAL A 248 16.38 -14.04 12.57
CA VAL A 248 16.95 -13.01 13.45
C VAL A 248 17.40 -11.79 12.64
N VAL A 249 18.08 -12.04 11.51
CA VAL A 249 18.56 -10.96 10.64
C VAL A 249 17.39 -10.25 9.95
N ALA A 250 16.29 -10.94 9.64
CA ALA A 250 15.09 -10.37 9.02
C ALA A 250 14.38 -9.31 9.87
N GLU A 251 14.60 -9.29 11.19
CA GLU A 251 14.07 -8.22 12.06
C GLU A 251 14.70 -6.84 11.74
N ARG A 252 15.92 -6.82 11.22
CA ARG A 252 16.70 -5.60 10.91
C ARG A 252 16.86 -5.34 9.42
N VAL A 253 16.69 -6.36 8.58
CA VAL A 253 16.78 -6.25 7.11
C VAL A 253 15.40 -6.25 6.51
N THR A 254 14.94 -5.07 6.07
CA THR A 254 13.67 -4.98 5.34
C THR A 254 13.84 -5.45 3.90
N PRO A 255 12.75 -5.89 3.21
CA PRO A 255 12.82 -6.29 1.80
C PRO A 255 13.34 -5.20 0.84
N THR A 256 13.43 -3.95 1.31
CA THR A 256 13.95 -2.81 0.53
C THR A 256 15.43 -2.52 0.79
N THR A 257 16.02 -3.08 1.86
CA THR A 257 17.43 -2.88 2.23
C THR A 257 18.31 -4.07 1.90
N GLY A 258 17.76 -5.29 1.88
CA GLY A 258 18.49 -6.49 1.56
C GLY A 258 17.60 -7.68 1.26
N MET A 259 18.10 -8.64 0.52
CA MET A 259 17.44 -9.92 0.29
C MET A 259 18.18 -10.98 1.11
N LEU A 260 17.44 -11.71 1.95
CA LEU A 260 17.96 -12.76 2.81
C LEU A 260 17.55 -14.14 2.27
N GLU A 261 18.52 -15.01 2.19
CA GLU A 261 18.33 -16.43 1.85
C GLU A 261 18.92 -17.27 2.99
N ALA A 262 18.16 -18.23 3.52
CA ALA A 262 18.69 -19.13 4.53
C ALA A 262 19.82 -19.99 3.91
N ALA A 263 20.98 -20.02 4.56
CA ALA A 263 22.16 -20.78 4.14
C ALA A 263 22.54 -21.86 5.16
N GLY A 264 21.64 -22.18 6.07
CA GLY A 264 21.79 -23.13 7.17
C GLY A 264 21.06 -22.66 8.42
N PRO A 265 21.12 -23.42 9.53
CA PRO A 265 20.44 -23.04 10.76
C PRO A 265 20.99 -21.77 11.40
N ASP A 266 22.32 -21.54 11.30
CA ASP A 266 23.04 -20.46 12.01
C ASP A 266 23.62 -19.42 11.06
N ARG A 267 23.23 -19.40 9.80
CA ARG A 267 23.74 -18.46 8.81
C ARG A 267 22.73 -18.18 7.70
N CYS A 268 22.84 -17.00 7.11
CA CYS A 268 22.07 -16.61 5.94
C CYS A 268 22.95 -15.85 4.95
N LEU A 269 22.53 -15.85 3.68
CA LEU A 269 23.14 -15.05 2.63
C LEU A 269 22.35 -13.76 2.52
N LEU A 270 23.01 -12.63 2.69
CA LEU A 270 22.46 -11.29 2.44
C LEU A 270 22.96 -10.80 1.08
N THR A 271 22.03 -10.44 0.20
CA THR A 271 22.32 -9.66 -1.00
C THR A 271 21.82 -8.24 -0.80
N ALA A 272 22.70 -7.26 -0.79
CA ALA A 272 22.37 -5.86 -0.58
C ALA A 272 23.04 -4.96 -1.62
N GLY A 273 22.43 -3.81 -1.91
CA GLY A 273 22.97 -2.83 -2.84
C GLY A 273 23.01 -1.43 -2.23
N ALA A 274 24.03 -0.64 -2.63
CA ALA A 274 24.11 0.79 -2.31
C ALA A 274 24.89 1.57 -3.38
N ASP A 275 24.79 2.89 -3.35
CA ASP A 275 25.53 3.76 -4.26
C ASP A 275 27.01 3.95 -3.84
N SER A 276 27.39 3.45 -2.65
CA SER A 276 28.79 3.39 -2.19
C SER A 276 29.06 2.12 -1.38
N LEU A 277 30.29 1.60 -1.50
CA LEU A 277 30.74 0.44 -0.72
C LEU A 277 30.81 0.78 0.79
N ALA A 278 31.07 2.03 1.14
CA ALA A 278 31.08 2.48 2.53
C ALA A 278 29.69 2.40 3.17
N ALA A 279 28.62 2.74 2.41
CA ALA A 279 27.25 2.60 2.89
C ALA A 279 26.89 1.13 3.13
N ILE A 280 27.36 0.21 2.29
CA ILE A 280 27.16 -1.24 2.51
C ILE A 280 27.92 -1.68 3.78
N ALA A 281 29.19 -1.29 3.94
CA ALA A 281 29.99 -1.66 5.10
C ALA A 281 29.37 -1.17 6.42
N LEU A 282 28.84 0.06 6.45
CA LEU A 282 28.15 0.61 7.61
C LEU A 282 26.87 -0.16 7.92
N HIS A 283 26.07 -0.43 6.91
CA HIS A 283 24.82 -1.20 7.09
C HIS A 283 25.10 -2.61 7.64
N LEU A 284 26.15 -3.29 7.14
CA LEU A 284 26.56 -4.60 7.64
C LEU A 284 27.00 -4.52 9.13
N ALA A 285 27.73 -3.47 9.52
CA ALA A 285 28.14 -3.26 10.90
C ALA A 285 26.94 -3.00 11.84
N GLU A 286 25.91 -2.28 11.37
CA GLU A 286 24.67 -2.00 12.11
C GLU A 286 23.84 -3.27 12.39
N LEU A 287 23.99 -4.33 11.60
CA LEU A 287 23.28 -5.59 11.82
C LEU A 287 23.69 -6.26 13.14
N GLY A 288 24.92 -5.98 13.64
CA GLY A 288 25.39 -6.47 14.92
C GLY A 288 25.73 -7.97 14.95
N HIS A 289 25.98 -8.57 13.81
CA HIS A 289 26.39 -9.97 13.66
C HIS A 289 27.70 -10.08 12.90
N ASP A 290 28.47 -11.14 13.16
CA ASP A 290 29.64 -11.45 12.36
C ASP A 290 29.23 -11.78 10.92
N PHE A 291 30.07 -11.40 9.97
CA PHE A 291 29.79 -11.62 8.57
C PHE A 291 31.04 -11.90 7.73
N THR A 292 30.84 -12.58 6.61
CA THR A 292 31.88 -12.86 5.62
C THR A 292 31.47 -12.27 4.28
N ILE A 293 32.27 -11.33 3.76
CA ILE A 293 32.06 -10.69 2.45
C ILE A 293 32.49 -11.68 1.37
N LEU A 294 31.55 -12.03 0.47
CA LEU A 294 31.82 -12.84 -0.71
C LEU A 294 32.15 -11.94 -1.92
N GLU A 295 31.35 -10.92 -2.14
CA GLU A 295 31.43 -10.00 -3.27
C GLU A 295 30.95 -8.59 -2.87
N PRO A 296 31.47 -7.51 -3.44
CA PRO A 296 32.66 -7.42 -4.31
C PRO A 296 33.97 -7.35 -3.48
N ALA A 297 35.10 -7.72 -4.08
CA ALA A 297 36.40 -7.65 -3.40
C ALA A 297 36.74 -6.25 -2.87
N GLY A 298 36.33 -5.19 -3.56
CA GLY A 298 36.52 -3.81 -3.10
C GLY A 298 35.86 -3.48 -1.77
N LEU A 299 34.83 -4.21 -1.37
CA LEU A 299 34.16 -4.02 -0.07
C LEU A 299 35.04 -4.45 1.10
N LEU A 300 35.91 -5.47 0.91
CA LEU A 300 36.90 -5.89 1.91
C LEU A 300 37.85 -4.77 2.25
N THR A 301 38.37 -4.03 1.25
CA THR A 301 39.25 -2.90 1.46
C THR A 301 38.54 -1.78 2.23
N VAL A 302 37.35 -1.42 1.80
CA VAL A 302 36.54 -0.38 2.46
C VAL A 302 36.22 -0.76 3.92
N ALA A 303 35.88 -2.02 4.19
CA ALA A 303 35.57 -2.52 5.51
C ALA A 303 36.84 -2.42 6.45
N ARG A 304 38.03 -2.78 5.94
CA ARG A 304 39.29 -2.63 6.70
C ARG A 304 39.62 -1.17 6.99
N ASP A 305 39.45 -0.29 5.98
CA ASP A 305 39.72 1.15 6.17
C ASP A 305 38.76 1.79 7.17
N LEU A 306 37.49 1.35 7.15
CA LEU A 306 36.47 1.80 8.12
C LEU A 306 36.83 1.32 9.54
N ALA A 307 37.16 0.04 9.69
CA ALA A 307 37.58 -0.53 10.98
C ALA A 307 38.79 0.20 11.55
N ALA A 308 39.85 0.45 10.75
CA ALA A 308 41.02 1.18 11.17
C ALA A 308 40.69 2.63 11.60
N ARG A 309 39.77 3.31 10.94
CA ARG A 309 39.32 4.66 11.35
C ARG A 309 38.55 4.64 12.66
N LEU A 310 37.67 3.68 12.85
CA LEU A 310 36.90 3.53 14.09
C LEU A 310 37.81 3.17 15.30
N THR A 311 38.77 2.28 15.07
CA THR A 311 39.74 1.93 16.12
C THR A 311 40.54 3.17 16.56
N ARG A 312 41.10 3.93 15.63
CA ARG A 312 41.83 5.18 15.98
C ARG A 312 40.92 6.19 16.70
N ALA A 313 39.66 6.29 16.35
CA ALA A 313 38.73 7.21 17.01
C ALA A 313 38.34 6.78 18.42
N SER A 314 38.50 5.48 18.76
CA SER A 314 38.20 4.95 20.10
C SER A 314 39.40 5.01 21.04
N GLU A 315 40.62 5.24 20.52
CA GLU A 315 41.87 5.33 21.27
C GLU A 315 42.27 6.78 21.64
N GLY A 316 41.53 7.77 21.16
CA GLY A 316 41.72 9.20 21.45
C GLY A 316 40.61 9.77 22.29
#